data_63be3804a271e8053e900e3e01aa3b00
#
_entry.id   63be3804a271e8053e900e3e01aa3b00
#
_cell.length_a   1.000
_cell.length_b   1.000
_cell.length_c   1.000
_cell.angle_alpha   90.00
_cell.angle_beta   90.00
_cell.angle_gamma   90.00
#
_symmetry.space_group_name_H-M   'P 1'
#
loop_
_entity.id
_entity.type
_entity.pdbx_description
1 polymer ?
#
loop_
_entity_poly.entity_id
_entity_poly.type
_entity_poly.pdbx_seq_one_letter_code
_entity_poly.pdbx_strand_id
1 'polypeptide(L)'
;MKRIILLLLPLIFAYSQKMWGQVNFFDANVSKYGELEQVLGEKWDKIDSLIVHGPINEADFTTMWKCSFEGKLTVLNLEYAQVESNKIPTRALYKVDRQVIDDPRAYQGVIYLPLRRIILPESIQEIGDFAFSRMKLEQINLPKSLRKLGPFSFSSCHWLSTDPLIIPDGITSIPPQCFINCQCFKKLVLPSTLKVIGESAFYNTRIEEVNLPEGLEKIEQGAFAGCNIKKVIIPASLNELPGFLFSMCPYLKEIYIPNHITKIPNSFASWCPLLEKVNIPKSIIEIGVDAFAGDVKLKPIDLPEGLKRIEQDALWYCAIDSIVFPASLEYLGGGSCANWKYIKKIYSLATIPPYCAEDMDNPGDGPFHGYTPNDVPLYVPIGSGEKYRQAFGWNYFTNIIETDKFPTGIMSPKMGNNEPCKVYGRDGKLVIETPQKLSAPIHYIVYAINGQVVTQGTLATSYSLSTLAKGIYIVRIGNTIHKVRL
;
A
#
# COMPACT_ATOMS: atom_id res chain seq x y z
N MET A 1 -38.06 -0.63 -9.84
CA MET A 1 -37.10 -1.74 -9.60
C MET A 1 -36.73 -1.99 -8.14
N LYS A 2 -36.79 -1.01 -7.20
CA LYS A 2 -36.46 -1.23 -5.77
C LYS A 2 -37.48 -2.06 -4.96
N ARG A 3 -38.70 -2.21 -5.41
CA ARG A 3 -39.73 -3.00 -4.70
C ARG A 3 -39.76 -4.50 -5.04
N ILE A 4 -39.14 -4.92 -6.13
CA ILE A 4 -39.12 -6.35 -6.55
C ILE A 4 -37.99 -7.12 -5.84
N ILE A 5 -36.91 -6.43 -5.41
CA ILE A 5 -35.78 -7.06 -4.69
C ILE A 5 -36.19 -7.41 -3.24
N LEU A 6 -37.08 -6.64 -2.62
CA LEU A 6 -37.55 -6.93 -1.24
C LEU A 6 -38.49 -8.15 -1.15
N LEU A 7 -39.14 -8.54 -2.23
CA LEU A 7 -40.04 -9.70 -2.26
C LEU A 7 -39.34 -11.01 -2.65
N LEU A 8 -38.16 -10.95 -3.23
CA LEU A 8 -37.36 -12.13 -3.60
C LEU A 8 -36.45 -12.64 -2.48
N LEU A 9 -36.10 -11.81 -1.50
CA LEU A 9 -35.28 -12.21 -0.37
C LEU A 9 -35.88 -13.34 0.47
N PRO A 10 -37.21 -13.34 0.83
CA PRO A 10 -37.82 -14.46 1.52
C PRO A 10 -37.92 -15.73 0.67
N LEU A 11 -38.08 -15.61 -0.65
CA LEU A 11 -38.18 -16.76 -1.57
C LEU A 11 -36.84 -17.42 -1.84
N ILE A 12 -35.74 -16.64 -1.89
CA ILE A 12 -34.38 -17.17 -1.97
C ILE A 12 -34.01 -17.86 -0.65
N PHE A 13 -34.44 -17.34 0.49
CA PHE A 13 -34.28 -17.98 1.81
C PHE A 13 -35.09 -19.31 1.89
N ALA A 14 -36.29 -19.34 1.38
CA ALA A 14 -37.14 -20.57 1.39
C ALA A 14 -36.59 -21.65 0.44
N TYR A 15 -35.93 -21.30 -0.66
CA TYR A 15 -35.37 -22.27 -1.61
C TYR A 15 -34.04 -22.86 -1.14
N SER A 16 -33.26 -22.11 -0.33
CA SER A 16 -32.01 -22.59 0.26
C SER A 16 -32.24 -23.53 1.46
N GLN A 17 -33.39 -23.48 2.11
CA GLN A 17 -33.74 -24.36 3.25
C GLN A 17 -33.81 -25.84 2.90
N LYS A 18 -33.95 -26.22 1.63
CA LYS A 18 -34.04 -27.64 1.21
C LYS A 18 -32.66 -28.31 0.99
N MET A 19 -31.55 -27.55 0.97
CA MET A 19 -30.20 -28.09 0.73
C MET A 19 -29.26 -28.03 1.92
N TRP A 20 -29.57 -27.23 2.97
CA TRP A 20 -28.77 -27.10 4.18
C TRP A 20 -29.68 -27.45 5.37
N GLY A 21 -29.15 -28.19 6.34
CA GLY A 21 -29.92 -28.60 7.54
C GLY A 21 -30.63 -27.42 8.18
N GLN A 22 -31.69 -27.66 8.98
CA GLN A 22 -32.51 -26.62 9.62
C GLN A 22 -31.65 -25.59 10.31
N VAL A 23 -31.60 -24.36 9.77
CA VAL A 23 -30.92 -23.21 10.40
C VAL A 23 -31.83 -22.73 11.53
N ASN A 24 -31.36 -22.78 12.78
CA ASN A 24 -32.10 -22.28 13.93
C ASN A 24 -32.01 -20.76 13.97
N PHE A 25 -33.04 -20.12 13.46
CA PHE A 25 -33.18 -18.66 13.44
C PHE A 25 -33.87 -18.17 14.71
N PHE A 26 -33.40 -17.08 15.28
CA PHE A 26 -34.03 -16.39 16.41
C PHE A 26 -34.11 -14.88 16.15
N ASP A 27 -35.30 -14.32 16.40
CA ASP A 27 -35.59 -12.89 16.33
C ASP A 27 -35.82 -12.37 17.75
N ALA A 28 -34.86 -11.61 18.27
CA ALA A 28 -34.81 -11.14 19.65
C ALA A 28 -35.27 -9.69 19.74
N ASN A 29 -36.32 -9.44 20.52
CA ASN A 29 -36.78 -8.10 20.87
C ASN A 29 -36.28 -7.74 22.27
N VAL A 30 -35.26 -6.91 22.35
CA VAL A 30 -34.67 -6.43 23.62
C VAL A 30 -35.36 -5.14 24.03
N SER A 31 -35.85 -5.05 25.26
CA SER A 31 -36.57 -3.88 25.77
C SER A 31 -35.69 -2.91 26.54
N LYS A 32 -34.59 -3.38 27.13
CA LYS A 32 -33.59 -2.60 27.85
C LYS A 32 -32.17 -3.12 27.57
N TYR A 33 -31.18 -2.25 27.75
CA TYR A 33 -29.79 -2.59 27.67
C TYR A 33 -29.42 -3.77 28.58
N GLY A 34 -28.68 -4.75 28.07
CA GLY A 34 -28.16 -5.89 28.80
C GLY A 34 -29.14 -7.05 29.00
N GLU A 35 -30.34 -7.02 28.38
CA GLU A 35 -31.35 -8.05 28.57
C GLU A 35 -31.28 -9.20 27.55
N LEU A 36 -30.36 -9.17 26.59
CA LEU A 36 -30.32 -10.17 25.50
C LEU A 36 -30.18 -11.61 26.03
N GLU A 37 -29.35 -11.85 27.05
CA GLU A 37 -29.20 -13.20 27.63
C GLU A 37 -30.51 -13.72 28.19
N GLN A 38 -31.28 -12.86 28.87
CA GLN A 38 -32.59 -13.22 29.40
C GLN A 38 -33.60 -13.49 28.30
N VAL A 39 -33.58 -12.69 27.21
CA VAL A 39 -34.47 -12.86 26.04
C VAL A 39 -34.19 -14.18 25.33
N LEU A 40 -32.92 -14.57 25.18
CA LEU A 40 -32.53 -15.83 24.54
C LEU A 40 -32.84 -17.06 25.40
N GLY A 41 -32.77 -16.93 26.74
CA GLY A 41 -33.02 -18.02 27.68
C GLY A 41 -32.19 -19.25 27.37
N GLU A 42 -32.78 -20.45 27.44
CA GLU A 42 -32.09 -21.71 27.18
C GLU A 42 -31.81 -22.01 25.70
N LYS A 43 -32.10 -21.09 24.78
CA LYS A 43 -31.91 -21.31 23.33
C LYS A 43 -30.56 -20.79 22.83
N TRP A 44 -29.81 -20.02 23.63
CA TRP A 44 -28.61 -19.29 23.24
C TRP A 44 -27.55 -20.16 22.54
N ASP A 45 -27.40 -21.43 22.90
CA ASP A 45 -26.41 -22.37 22.37
C ASP A 45 -26.86 -23.09 21.08
N LYS A 46 -28.14 -22.96 20.70
CA LYS A 46 -28.75 -23.64 19.56
C LYS A 46 -28.98 -22.74 18.35
N ILE A 47 -28.75 -21.44 18.50
CA ILE A 47 -29.05 -20.42 17.48
C ILE A 47 -27.91 -20.37 16.45
N ASP A 48 -28.24 -20.55 15.17
CA ASP A 48 -27.30 -20.37 14.05
C ASP A 48 -27.31 -18.95 13.49
N SER A 49 -28.49 -18.30 13.53
CA SER A 49 -28.74 -16.94 13.03
C SER A 49 -29.57 -16.13 14.01
N LEU A 50 -29.07 -14.95 14.40
CA LEU A 50 -29.71 -14.07 15.37
C LEU A 50 -29.97 -12.70 14.73
N ILE A 51 -31.25 -12.24 14.79
CA ILE A 51 -31.61 -10.84 14.58
C ILE A 51 -31.88 -10.21 15.94
N VAL A 52 -31.40 -8.98 16.15
CA VAL A 52 -31.64 -8.23 17.40
C VAL A 52 -32.31 -6.91 17.11
N HIS A 53 -33.41 -6.65 17.81
CA HIS A 53 -34.14 -5.39 17.83
C HIS A 53 -34.00 -4.72 19.18
N GLY A 54 -34.07 -3.37 19.20
CA GLY A 54 -34.09 -2.57 20.42
C GLY A 54 -32.70 -2.26 20.97
N PRO A 55 -32.63 -1.74 22.22
CA PRO A 55 -31.40 -1.22 22.81
C PRO A 55 -30.44 -2.35 23.21
N ILE A 56 -29.16 -2.21 22.83
CA ILE A 56 -28.08 -3.14 23.17
C ILE A 56 -26.83 -2.40 23.62
N ASN A 57 -26.08 -2.98 24.54
CA ASN A 57 -24.84 -2.47 25.07
C ASN A 57 -23.73 -3.54 25.15
N GLU A 58 -22.64 -3.28 25.87
CA GLU A 58 -21.48 -4.18 25.99
C GLU A 58 -21.86 -5.56 26.59
N ALA A 59 -22.82 -5.62 27.53
CA ALA A 59 -23.29 -6.89 28.10
C ALA A 59 -23.95 -7.76 27.05
N ASP A 60 -24.77 -7.16 26.14
CA ASP A 60 -25.43 -7.88 25.05
C ASP A 60 -24.40 -8.39 24.02
N PHE A 61 -23.34 -7.65 23.72
CA PHE A 61 -22.22 -8.14 22.90
C PHE A 61 -21.51 -9.31 23.56
N THR A 62 -21.40 -9.34 24.89
CA THR A 62 -20.85 -10.49 25.63
C THR A 62 -21.71 -11.73 25.42
N THR A 63 -23.04 -11.57 25.47
CA THR A 63 -24.00 -12.64 25.18
C THR A 63 -23.86 -13.14 23.74
N MET A 64 -23.76 -12.25 22.74
CA MET A 64 -23.55 -12.62 21.34
C MET A 64 -22.23 -13.37 21.15
N TRP A 65 -21.15 -12.96 21.82
CA TRP A 65 -19.88 -13.67 21.83
C TRP A 65 -20.05 -15.11 22.36
N LYS A 66 -20.73 -15.30 23.49
CA LYS A 66 -21.02 -16.59 24.08
C LYS A 66 -21.83 -17.47 23.11
N CYS A 67 -22.86 -16.93 22.49
CA CYS A 67 -23.68 -17.63 21.48
C CYS A 67 -22.85 -18.15 20.28
N SER A 68 -21.78 -17.42 19.89
CA SER A 68 -20.92 -17.85 18.81
C SER A 68 -19.78 -18.75 19.27
N PHE A 69 -19.15 -18.44 20.40
CA PHE A 69 -17.97 -19.16 20.89
C PHE A 69 -18.30 -20.52 21.51
N GLU A 70 -19.32 -20.55 22.35
CA GLU A 70 -19.77 -21.74 23.08
C GLU A 70 -21.00 -22.39 22.40
N GLY A 71 -21.71 -21.65 21.56
CA GLY A 71 -22.89 -22.09 20.83
C GLY A 71 -22.63 -22.31 19.34
N LYS A 72 -23.62 -21.97 18.50
CA LYS A 72 -23.59 -22.22 17.05
C LYS A 72 -23.74 -20.97 16.20
N LEU A 73 -23.79 -19.76 16.80
CA LEU A 73 -24.09 -18.53 16.09
C LEU A 73 -23.00 -18.19 15.06
N THR A 74 -23.43 -18.12 13.79
CA THR A 74 -22.58 -17.78 12.65
C THR A 74 -23.02 -16.53 11.90
N VAL A 75 -24.30 -16.12 12.07
CA VAL A 75 -24.89 -14.93 11.43
C VAL A 75 -25.52 -14.03 12.48
N LEU A 76 -25.10 -12.77 12.53
CA LEU A 76 -25.60 -11.76 13.44
C LEU A 76 -26.14 -10.56 12.64
N ASN A 77 -27.42 -10.28 12.76
CA ASN A 77 -28.04 -9.10 12.18
C ASN A 77 -28.45 -8.11 13.28
N LEU A 78 -27.80 -6.97 13.29
CA LEU A 78 -28.05 -5.85 14.20
C LEU A 78 -28.69 -4.64 13.49
N GLU A 79 -29.18 -4.80 12.26
CA GLU A 79 -29.74 -3.72 11.43
C GLU A 79 -30.78 -2.89 12.21
N TYR A 80 -31.56 -3.54 13.08
CA TYR A 80 -32.65 -2.92 13.83
C TYR A 80 -32.28 -2.63 15.29
N ALA A 81 -31.05 -2.89 15.69
CA ALA A 81 -30.57 -2.66 17.04
C ALA A 81 -30.20 -1.17 17.27
N GLN A 82 -30.46 -0.70 18.46
CA GLN A 82 -30.06 0.61 18.95
C GLN A 82 -28.81 0.44 19.83
N VAL A 83 -27.64 0.49 19.22
CA VAL A 83 -26.39 0.31 19.95
C VAL A 83 -26.09 1.55 20.80
N GLU A 84 -25.81 1.34 22.10
CA GLU A 84 -25.50 2.39 23.04
C GLU A 84 -24.41 3.33 22.49
N SER A 85 -24.66 4.64 22.54
CA SER A 85 -23.76 5.68 22.02
C SER A 85 -23.39 5.52 20.52
N ASN A 86 -24.13 4.74 19.73
CA ASN A 86 -23.81 4.39 18.33
C ASN A 86 -22.37 3.85 18.16
N LYS A 87 -21.86 3.14 19.15
CA LYS A 87 -20.50 2.63 19.21
C LYS A 87 -20.47 1.12 19.43
N ILE A 88 -19.81 0.39 18.54
CA ILE A 88 -19.44 -1.01 18.81
C ILE A 88 -18.35 -1.00 19.89
N PRO A 89 -18.55 -1.69 21.03
CA PRO A 89 -17.61 -1.67 22.15
C PRO A 89 -16.20 -2.15 21.78
N THR A 90 -15.21 -1.71 22.52
CA THR A 90 -13.87 -2.29 22.50
C THR A 90 -13.96 -3.77 22.85
N ARG A 91 -13.33 -4.63 22.02
CA ARG A 91 -13.38 -6.10 22.18
C ARG A 91 -14.80 -6.68 22.20
N ALA A 92 -15.74 -6.07 21.48
CA ALA A 92 -17.15 -6.47 21.47
C ALA A 92 -17.35 -7.97 21.28
N LEU A 93 -16.66 -8.53 20.28
CA LEU A 93 -16.70 -9.96 19.94
C LEU A 93 -15.32 -10.61 20.00
N TYR A 94 -14.39 -10.04 20.77
CA TYR A 94 -13.05 -10.53 20.98
C TYR A 94 -12.73 -10.66 22.46
N LYS A 95 -12.75 -11.88 22.97
CA LYS A 95 -12.32 -12.19 24.34
C LYS A 95 -11.18 -13.19 24.26
N VAL A 96 -9.98 -12.76 24.65
CA VAL A 96 -8.84 -13.65 24.86
C VAL A 96 -8.62 -13.74 26.35
N ASP A 97 -8.62 -14.95 26.86
CA ASP A 97 -8.19 -15.21 28.23
C ASP A 97 -6.71 -14.78 28.33
N ARG A 98 -6.37 -13.98 29.36
CA ARG A 98 -5.02 -13.42 29.54
C ARG A 98 -3.93 -14.50 29.54
N GLN A 99 -4.28 -15.73 29.88
CA GLN A 99 -3.33 -16.86 29.89
C GLN A 99 -2.85 -17.28 28.49
N VAL A 100 -3.54 -16.91 27.41
CA VAL A 100 -3.17 -17.25 26.03
C VAL A 100 -2.23 -16.20 25.40
N ILE A 101 -2.18 -14.98 25.96
CA ILE A 101 -1.33 -13.91 25.39
C ILE A 101 0.15 -14.10 25.73
N ASP A 102 0.46 -14.71 26.88
CA ASP A 102 1.82 -14.82 27.40
C ASP A 102 2.58 -16.09 26.95
N ASP A 103 1.94 -17.02 26.21
CA ASP A 103 2.60 -18.19 25.67
C ASP A 103 2.95 -18.01 24.17
N PRO A 104 4.25 -17.86 23.82
CA PRO A 104 4.69 -17.79 22.42
C PRO A 104 4.32 -19.04 21.59
N ARG A 105 3.97 -20.16 22.24
CA ARG A 105 3.53 -21.40 21.59
C ARG A 105 2.05 -21.42 21.28
N ALA A 106 1.27 -20.48 21.82
CA ALA A 106 -0.16 -20.32 21.56
C ALA A 106 -0.49 -19.94 20.10
N TYR A 107 0.53 -19.62 19.29
CA TYR A 107 0.34 -19.40 17.84
C TYR A 107 -0.15 -20.64 17.08
N GLN A 108 0.00 -21.84 17.60
CA GLN A 108 -0.49 -23.08 16.97
C GLN A 108 -1.96 -23.40 17.29
N GLY A 109 -2.59 -22.68 18.23
CA GLY A 109 -3.96 -22.91 18.65
C GLY A 109 -4.86 -21.67 18.59
N VAL A 110 -4.66 -20.77 17.59
CA VAL A 110 -5.48 -19.55 17.46
C VAL A 110 -6.94 -19.94 17.23
N ILE A 111 -7.77 -19.72 18.25
CA ILE A 111 -9.22 -19.93 18.16
C ILE A 111 -9.84 -18.71 17.49
N TYR A 112 -10.47 -18.94 16.35
CA TYR A 112 -11.25 -17.92 15.62
C TYR A 112 -12.71 -18.03 15.99
N LEU A 113 -13.34 -16.89 16.34
CA LEU A 113 -14.78 -16.86 16.58
C LEU A 113 -15.53 -17.32 15.31
N PRO A 114 -16.44 -18.32 15.41
CA PRO A 114 -17.14 -18.89 14.24
C PRO A 114 -18.03 -17.94 13.47
N LEU A 115 -18.35 -16.75 13.98
CA LEU A 115 -19.22 -15.75 13.36
C LEU A 115 -18.69 -15.36 11.98
N ARG A 116 -19.53 -15.55 10.93
CA ARG A 116 -19.16 -15.35 9.53
C ARG A 116 -19.75 -14.08 8.93
N ARG A 117 -20.93 -13.69 9.38
CA ARG A 117 -21.64 -12.55 8.82
C ARG A 117 -22.18 -11.65 9.91
N ILE A 118 -21.94 -10.36 9.78
CA ILE A 118 -22.46 -9.33 10.66
C ILE A 118 -23.10 -8.24 9.80
N ILE A 119 -24.31 -7.81 10.17
CA ILE A 119 -24.98 -6.65 9.61
C ILE A 119 -25.08 -5.61 10.72
N LEU A 120 -24.37 -4.50 10.56
CA LEU A 120 -24.38 -3.37 11.51
C LEU A 120 -25.50 -2.38 11.17
N PRO A 121 -26.10 -1.72 12.18
CA PRO A 121 -27.06 -0.64 11.95
C PRO A 121 -26.38 0.56 11.29
N GLU A 122 -27.13 1.26 10.42
CA GLU A 122 -26.64 2.47 9.75
C GLU A 122 -26.34 3.64 10.71
N SER A 123 -26.73 3.56 11.98
CA SER A 123 -26.46 4.57 13.01
C SER A 123 -25.04 4.50 13.60
N ILE A 124 -24.28 3.43 13.37
CA ILE A 124 -22.96 3.23 13.99
C ILE A 124 -21.97 4.28 13.50
N GLN A 125 -21.35 4.97 14.45
CA GLN A 125 -20.34 6.02 14.22
C GLN A 125 -18.93 5.59 14.60
N GLU A 126 -18.78 4.64 15.53
CA GLU A 126 -17.47 4.14 15.99
C GLU A 126 -17.47 2.61 16.09
N ILE A 127 -16.37 2.00 15.66
CA ILE A 127 -16.04 0.60 15.94
C ILE A 127 -14.82 0.62 16.86
N GLY A 128 -14.94 0.03 18.06
CA GLY A 128 -13.92 0.02 19.09
C GLY A 128 -12.72 -0.86 18.76
N ASP A 129 -11.68 -0.73 19.60
CA ASP A 129 -10.44 -1.49 19.45
C ASP A 129 -10.71 -3.00 19.54
N PHE A 130 -10.07 -3.80 18.68
CA PHE A 130 -10.23 -5.25 18.64
C PHE A 130 -11.68 -5.75 18.48
N ALA A 131 -12.65 -4.91 18.13
CA ALA A 131 -14.08 -5.25 18.18
C ALA A 131 -14.42 -6.55 17.44
N PHE A 132 -13.82 -6.78 16.28
CA PHE A 132 -14.03 -7.94 15.40
C PHE A 132 -12.73 -8.70 15.12
N SER A 133 -11.73 -8.58 15.98
CA SER A 133 -10.45 -9.26 15.79
C SER A 133 -10.58 -10.79 15.86
N ARG A 134 -9.80 -11.51 15.04
CA ARG A 134 -9.72 -12.98 15.02
C ARG A 134 -11.07 -13.69 14.83
N MET A 135 -11.85 -13.22 13.86
CA MET A 135 -13.12 -13.84 13.51
C MET A 135 -13.04 -14.57 12.17
N LYS A 136 -13.87 -15.60 12.00
CA LYS A 136 -14.11 -16.22 10.67
C LYS A 136 -15.00 -15.33 9.80
N LEU A 137 -14.97 -14.04 10.01
CA LEU A 137 -15.80 -13.04 9.36
C LEU A 137 -15.59 -13.06 7.85
N GLU A 138 -16.65 -13.36 7.11
CA GLU A 138 -16.69 -13.36 5.64
C GLU A 138 -17.29 -12.06 5.09
N GLN A 139 -18.32 -11.54 5.77
CA GLN A 139 -19.06 -10.36 5.33
C GLN A 139 -19.41 -9.43 6.49
N ILE A 140 -19.19 -8.14 6.30
CA ILE A 140 -19.67 -7.06 7.17
C ILE A 140 -19.94 -5.82 6.32
N ASN A 141 -20.98 -5.06 6.65
CA ASN A 141 -21.15 -3.72 6.11
C ASN A 141 -20.40 -2.70 7.00
N LEU A 142 -19.78 -1.71 6.37
CA LEU A 142 -19.28 -0.51 7.06
C LEU A 142 -20.28 0.62 6.83
N PRO A 143 -21.05 1.06 7.85
CA PRO A 143 -22.12 2.05 7.67
C PRO A 143 -21.59 3.41 7.19
N LYS A 144 -22.36 4.15 6.40
CA LYS A 144 -21.99 5.50 5.91
C LYS A 144 -21.84 6.52 7.05
N SER A 145 -22.49 6.30 8.17
CA SER A 145 -22.38 7.10 9.39
C SER A 145 -21.04 6.92 10.11
N LEU A 146 -20.26 5.88 9.78
CA LEU A 146 -19.01 5.54 10.46
C LEU A 146 -17.98 6.68 10.33
N ARG A 147 -17.38 7.05 11.46
CA ARG A 147 -16.41 8.15 11.60
C ARG A 147 -15.10 7.70 12.21
N LYS A 148 -15.11 6.58 12.95
CA LYS A 148 -13.92 6.11 13.65
C LYS A 148 -13.83 4.58 13.64
N LEU A 149 -12.63 4.09 13.37
CA LEU A 149 -12.20 2.71 13.54
C LEU A 149 -11.19 2.65 14.68
N GLY A 150 -11.25 1.64 15.52
CA GLY A 150 -10.26 1.38 16.56
C GLY A 150 -9.08 0.54 16.04
N PRO A 151 -7.90 0.64 16.65
CA PRO A 151 -6.78 -0.24 16.39
C PRO A 151 -7.19 -1.71 16.46
N PHE A 152 -6.62 -2.53 15.56
CA PHE A 152 -6.88 -3.98 15.47
C PHE A 152 -8.35 -4.38 15.27
N SER A 153 -9.26 -3.46 14.95
CA SER A 153 -10.71 -3.74 14.96
C SER A 153 -11.12 -4.90 14.05
N PHE A 154 -10.40 -5.18 12.96
CA PHE A 154 -10.59 -6.31 12.04
C PHE A 154 -9.33 -7.20 11.92
N SER A 155 -8.39 -7.09 12.84
CA SER A 155 -7.13 -7.84 12.80
C SER A 155 -7.37 -9.33 12.65
N SER A 156 -6.66 -9.97 11.74
CA SER A 156 -6.70 -11.42 11.47
C SER A 156 -8.10 -11.96 11.10
N CYS A 157 -8.94 -11.15 10.45
CA CYS A 157 -10.14 -11.61 9.78
C CYS A 157 -9.78 -12.22 8.42
N HIS A 158 -9.11 -13.37 8.42
CA HIS A 158 -8.53 -13.99 7.23
C HIS A 158 -9.55 -14.30 6.13
N TRP A 159 -10.82 -14.48 6.48
CA TRP A 159 -11.90 -14.83 5.55
C TRP A 159 -12.72 -13.63 5.07
N LEU A 160 -12.40 -12.41 5.51
CA LEU A 160 -13.15 -11.20 5.12
C LEU A 160 -13.05 -11.02 3.60
N SER A 161 -14.14 -11.39 2.91
CA SER A 161 -14.21 -11.48 1.45
C SER A 161 -15.08 -10.36 0.82
N THR A 162 -15.39 -9.32 1.58
CA THR A 162 -16.05 -8.11 1.05
C THR A 162 -15.11 -7.47 0.01
N ASP A 163 -15.41 -7.62 -1.27
CA ASP A 163 -14.56 -7.13 -2.38
C ASP A 163 -15.42 -6.34 -3.39
N PRO A 164 -15.19 -5.03 -3.55
CA PRO A 164 -14.17 -4.22 -2.88
C PRO A 164 -14.49 -3.95 -1.39
N LEU A 165 -13.43 -3.86 -0.56
CA LEU A 165 -13.56 -3.26 0.76
C LEU A 165 -13.63 -1.74 0.60
N ILE A 166 -14.80 -1.17 0.89
CA ILE A 166 -15.05 0.28 0.76
C ILE A 166 -14.98 0.91 2.15
N ILE A 167 -14.02 1.80 2.36
CA ILE A 167 -13.93 2.61 3.58
C ILE A 167 -14.85 3.84 3.42
N PRO A 168 -15.80 4.07 4.35
CA PRO A 168 -16.74 5.19 4.23
C PRO A 168 -16.08 6.58 4.24
N ASP A 169 -16.70 7.53 3.53
CA ASP A 169 -16.21 8.93 3.41
C ASP A 169 -16.06 9.67 4.74
N GLY A 170 -16.72 9.21 5.80
CA GLY A 170 -16.57 9.79 7.15
C GLY A 170 -15.26 9.46 7.85
N ILE A 171 -14.49 8.48 7.34
CA ILE A 171 -13.23 8.05 7.93
C ILE A 171 -12.10 8.95 7.44
N THR A 172 -11.37 9.56 8.39
CA THR A 172 -10.20 10.39 8.11
C THR A 172 -8.88 9.69 8.50
N SER A 173 -8.95 8.60 9.25
CA SER A 173 -7.77 7.82 9.68
C SER A 173 -8.09 6.34 9.74
N ILE A 174 -7.22 5.51 9.15
CA ILE A 174 -7.18 4.07 9.40
C ILE A 174 -6.18 3.84 10.52
N PRO A 175 -6.60 3.28 11.67
CA PRO A 175 -5.70 3.11 12.81
C PRO A 175 -4.69 1.97 12.62
N PRO A 176 -3.67 1.88 13.50
CA PRO A 176 -2.67 0.81 13.43
C PRO A 176 -3.30 -0.58 13.42
N GLN A 177 -2.78 -1.44 12.55
CA GLN A 177 -3.10 -2.86 12.42
C GLN A 177 -4.61 -3.17 12.25
N CYS A 178 -5.39 -2.19 11.76
CA CYS A 178 -6.85 -2.30 11.63
C CYS A 178 -7.27 -3.53 10.82
N PHE A 179 -6.64 -3.76 9.67
CA PHE A 179 -6.91 -4.87 8.74
C PHE A 179 -5.72 -5.80 8.55
N ILE A 180 -4.79 -5.81 9.51
CA ILE A 180 -3.63 -6.72 9.44
C ILE A 180 -4.08 -8.18 9.26
N ASN A 181 -3.43 -8.91 8.33
CA ASN A 181 -3.72 -10.31 8.02
C ASN A 181 -5.15 -10.59 7.48
N CYS A 182 -5.84 -9.62 6.90
CA CYS A 182 -7.10 -9.84 6.19
C CYS A 182 -6.81 -10.29 4.74
N GLN A 183 -6.97 -11.59 4.44
CA GLN A 183 -6.39 -12.18 3.24
C GLN A 183 -7.38 -12.49 2.09
N CYS A 184 -8.63 -12.01 2.13
CA CYS A 184 -9.61 -12.40 1.12
C CYS A 184 -10.09 -11.27 0.21
N PHE A 185 -9.98 -9.99 0.58
CA PHE A 185 -10.33 -8.90 -0.33
C PHE A 185 -9.12 -8.47 -1.18
N LYS A 186 -9.38 -8.13 -2.44
CA LYS A 186 -8.36 -7.77 -3.43
C LYS A 186 -8.37 -6.29 -3.78
N LYS A 187 -9.51 -5.66 -3.62
CA LYS A 187 -9.73 -4.25 -3.96
C LYS A 187 -10.03 -3.44 -2.72
N LEU A 188 -9.26 -2.36 -2.54
CA LEU A 188 -9.45 -1.40 -1.45
C LEU A 188 -9.86 -0.05 -2.04
N VAL A 189 -10.99 0.47 -1.58
CA VAL A 189 -11.46 1.82 -1.94
C VAL A 189 -11.32 2.72 -0.72
N LEU A 190 -10.42 3.68 -0.80
CA LEU A 190 -10.15 4.67 0.23
C LEU A 190 -10.91 5.97 -0.06
N PRO A 191 -11.50 6.63 0.95
CA PRO A 191 -12.18 7.90 0.76
C PRO A 191 -11.20 9.05 0.50
N SER A 192 -11.64 10.06 -0.25
CA SER A 192 -10.84 11.27 -0.51
C SER A 192 -10.56 12.11 0.75
N THR A 193 -11.33 11.89 1.80
CA THR A 193 -11.20 12.52 3.13
C THR A 193 -10.08 11.92 3.99
N LEU A 194 -9.51 10.77 3.58
CA LEU A 194 -8.51 10.07 4.36
C LEU A 194 -7.21 10.88 4.46
N LYS A 195 -6.72 11.05 5.70
CA LYS A 195 -5.50 11.79 6.05
C LYS A 195 -4.37 10.89 6.51
N VAL A 196 -4.69 9.83 7.25
CA VAL A 196 -3.68 8.99 7.89
C VAL A 196 -3.97 7.51 7.65
N ILE A 197 -2.92 6.75 7.32
CA ILE A 197 -2.91 5.28 7.33
C ILE A 197 -1.89 4.85 8.37
N GLY A 198 -2.36 4.18 9.42
CA GLY A 198 -1.57 3.77 10.58
C GLY A 198 -0.61 2.62 10.29
N GLU A 199 0.26 2.37 11.27
CA GLU A 199 1.27 1.32 11.23
C GLU A 199 0.66 -0.05 10.93
N SER A 200 1.24 -0.75 9.93
CA SER A 200 0.83 -2.10 9.53
C SER A 200 -0.68 -2.24 9.27
N ALA A 201 -1.40 -1.15 8.94
CA ALA A 201 -2.85 -1.14 8.84
C ALA A 201 -3.42 -2.18 7.87
N PHE A 202 -2.69 -2.47 6.79
CA PHE A 202 -3.03 -3.48 5.77
C PHE A 202 -1.91 -4.52 5.58
N TYR A 203 -1.03 -4.69 6.59
CA TYR A 203 0.05 -5.67 6.52
C TYR A 203 -0.48 -7.07 6.20
N ASN A 204 0.18 -7.77 5.25
CA ASN A 204 -0.13 -9.14 4.84
C ASN A 204 -1.60 -9.32 4.40
N THR A 205 -2.10 -8.39 3.58
CA THR A 205 -3.39 -8.50 2.90
C THR A 205 -3.20 -8.90 1.43
N ARG A 206 -4.28 -9.33 0.75
CA ARG A 206 -4.23 -9.65 -0.69
C ARG A 206 -4.64 -8.50 -1.61
N ILE A 207 -4.51 -7.26 -1.12
CA ILE A 207 -4.83 -6.09 -1.94
C ILE A 207 -3.96 -6.10 -3.21
N GLU A 208 -4.61 -6.13 -4.38
CA GLU A 208 -3.95 -6.07 -5.69
C GLU A 208 -3.96 -4.65 -6.27
N GLU A 209 -4.98 -3.87 -5.92
CA GLU A 209 -5.20 -2.50 -6.40
C GLU A 209 -5.56 -1.57 -5.24
N VAL A 210 -4.85 -0.45 -5.14
CA VAL A 210 -5.15 0.64 -4.21
C VAL A 210 -4.83 1.98 -4.87
N ASN A 211 -5.76 2.93 -4.76
CA ASN A 211 -5.51 4.31 -5.13
C ASN A 211 -5.37 5.13 -3.84
N LEU A 212 -4.17 5.60 -3.56
CA LEU A 212 -3.89 6.47 -2.43
C LEU A 212 -4.43 7.87 -2.74
N PRO A 213 -5.29 8.47 -1.87
CA PRO A 213 -5.90 9.76 -2.14
C PRO A 213 -4.87 10.90 -2.08
N GLU A 214 -5.03 11.90 -2.97
CA GLU A 214 -4.13 13.07 -3.06
C GLU A 214 -4.18 13.99 -1.82
N GLY A 215 -5.12 13.79 -0.91
CA GLY A 215 -5.19 14.51 0.36
C GLY A 215 -4.53 13.78 1.54
N LEU A 216 -3.87 12.65 1.27
CA LEU A 216 -3.24 11.83 2.31
C LEU A 216 -2.01 12.55 2.87
N GLU A 217 -1.96 12.73 4.21
CA GLU A 217 -0.93 13.50 4.89
C GLU A 217 0.17 12.60 5.48
N LYS A 218 -0.19 11.38 5.88
CA LYS A 218 0.73 10.44 6.52
C LYS A 218 0.41 8.99 6.20
N ILE A 219 1.43 8.20 5.95
CA ILE A 219 1.40 6.73 6.01
C ILE A 219 2.44 6.31 7.03
N GLU A 220 2.10 5.36 7.89
CA GLU A 220 3.03 4.85 8.90
C GLU A 220 3.72 3.55 8.46
N GLN A 221 4.70 3.12 9.25
CA GLN A 221 5.59 2.01 8.93
C GLN A 221 4.84 0.74 8.56
N GLY A 222 5.28 0.07 7.49
CA GLY A 222 4.79 -1.23 7.07
C GLY A 222 3.32 -1.28 6.66
N ALA A 223 2.67 -0.13 6.42
CA ALA A 223 1.22 -0.05 6.20
C ALA A 223 0.71 -1.00 5.10
N PHE A 224 1.48 -1.25 4.06
CA PHE A 224 1.15 -2.14 2.94
C PHE A 224 2.18 -3.25 2.73
N ALA A 225 3.03 -3.55 3.70
CA ALA A 225 4.01 -4.63 3.58
C ALA A 225 3.31 -5.99 3.44
N GLY A 226 3.84 -6.87 2.59
CA GLY A 226 3.28 -8.19 2.32
C GLY A 226 1.98 -8.18 1.50
N CYS A 227 1.61 -7.06 0.87
CA CYS A 227 0.43 -6.97 0.01
C CYS A 227 0.70 -7.47 -1.41
N ASN A 228 -0.39 -7.83 -2.13
CA ASN A 228 -0.31 -8.28 -3.53
C ASN A 228 -0.34 -7.13 -4.56
N ILE A 229 -0.06 -5.91 -4.13
CA ILE A 229 -0.11 -4.70 -4.97
C ILE A 229 0.83 -4.88 -6.17
N LYS A 230 0.35 -4.54 -7.38
CA LYS A 230 1.11 -4.68 -8.63
C LYS A 230 1.83 -3.41 -9.04
N LYS A 231 1.23 -2.28 -8.72
CA LYS A 231 1.73 -0.94 -9.06
C LYS A 231 1.24 0.07 -8.01
N VAL A 232 2.10 1.02 -7.67
CA VAL A 232 1.71 2.11 -6.77
C VAL A 232 2.18 3.46 -7.30
N ILE A 233 1.34 4.45 -7.14
CA ILE A 233 1.66 5.86 -7.35
C ILE A 233 1.49 6.54 -5.99
N ILE A 234 2.58 7.03 -5.44
CA ILE A 234 2.59 7.73 -4.17
C ILE A 234 2.06 9.15 -4.40
N PRO A 235 1.06 9.62 -3.62
CA PRO A 235 0.48 10.94 -3.80
C PRO A 235 1.47 12.06 -3.45
N ALA A 236 1.38 13.18 -4.15
CA ALA A 236 2.25 14.32 -3.94
C ALA A 236 2.01 15.08 -2.62
N SER A 237 0.95 14.75 -1.90
CA SER A 237 0.67 15.31 -0.57
C SER A 237 1.56 14.75 0.55
N LEU A 238 2.20 13.57 0.33
CA LEU A 238 3.11 12.99 1.30
C LEU A 238 4.47 13.67 1.24
N ASN A 239 4.94 14.20 2.36
CA ASN A 239 6.24 14.87 2.48
C ASN A 239 7.40 13.91 2.82
N GLU A 240 7.09 12.76 3.36
CA GLU A 240 8.04 11.71 3.72
C GLU A 240 7.45 10.32 3.49
N LEU A 241 8.30 9.32 3.36
CA LEU A 241 7.92 7.92 3.20
C LEU A 241 8.34 7.14 4.44
N PRO A 242 7.50 6.24 4.96
CA PRO A 242 7.87 5.39 6.09
C PRO A 242 8.70 4.18 5.65
N GLY A 243 9.48 3.63 6.57
CA GLY A 243 10.17 2.35 6.36
C GLY A 243 9.19 1.18 6.16
N PHE A 244 9.66 0.14 5.49
CA PHE A 244 8.93 -1.10 5.21
C PHE A 244 7.62 -0.92 4.44
N LEU A 245 7.36 0.24 3.83
CA LEU A 245 6.04 0.59 3.29
C LEU A 245 5.48 -0.47 2.35
N PHE A 246 6.30 -0.99 1.42
CA PHE A 246 5.94 -2.02 0.44
C PHE A 246 6.86 -3.25 0.51
N SER A 247 7.55 -3.46 1.63
CA SER A 247 8.41 -4.61 1.82
C SER A 247 7.65 -5.92 1.64
N MET A 248 8.29 -6.95 1.07
CA MET A 248 7.72 -8.29 0.86
C MET A 248 6.44 -8.32 0.00
N CYS A 249 6.26 -7.36 -0.92
CA CYS A 249 5.14 -7.34 -1.87
C CYS A 249 5.45 -8.24 -3.10
N PRO A 250 4.94 -9.49 -3.17
CA PRO A 250 5.43 -10.49 -4.13
C PRO A 250 5.05 -10.20 -5.59
N TYR A 251 4.08 -9.31 -5.83
CA TYR A 251 3.59 -8.97 -7.17
C TYR A 251 3.89 -7.53 -7.60
N LEU A 252 4.58 -6.75 -6.74
CA LEU A 252 4.89 -5.35 -7.02
C LEU A 252 5.89 -5.24 -8.18
N LYS A 253 5.53 -4.46 -9.22
CA LYS A 253 6.33 -4.28 -10.44
C LYS A 253 6.83 -2.85 -10.60
N GLU A 254 6.04 -1.88 -10.22
CA GLU A 254 6.33 -0.46 -10.46
C GLU A 254 5.98 0.40 -9.23
N ILE A 255 6.89 1.30 -8.87
CA ILE A 255 6.67 2.33 -7.85
C ILE A 255 6.97 3.71 -8.45
N TYR A 256 6.07 4.69 -8.22
CA TYR A 256 6.23 6.08 -8.62
C TYR A 256 6.30 6.97 -7.39
N ILE A 257 7.46 7.57 -7.16
CA ILE A 257 7.78 8.44 -6.02
C ILE A 257 7.67 9.90 -6.45
N PRO A 258 7.04 10.79 -5.65
CA PRO A 258 6.93 12.22 -5.95
C PRO A 258 8.29 12.93 -5.98
N ASN A 259 8.41 13.95 -6.85
CA ASN A 259 9.68 14.63 -7.13
C ASN A 259 10.26 15.49 -5.98
N HIS A 260 9.55 15.68 -4.88
CA HIS A 260 10.02 16.46 -3.73
C HIS A 260 10.55 15.58 -2.58
N ILE A 261 10.35 14.27 -2.65
CA ILE A 261 10.89 13.33 -1.66
C ILE A 261 12.39 13.32 -1.73
N THR A 262 13.06 13.45 -0.57
CA THR A 262 14.51 13.57 -0.47
C THR A 262 15.21 12.31 0.03
N LYS A 263 14.47 11.38 0.61
CA LYS A 263 15.00 10.12 1.15
C LYS A 263 14.13 8.93 0.78
N ILE A 264 14.75 7.85 0.35
CA ILE A 264 14.11 6.53 0.30
C ILE A 264 14.41 5.86 1.64
N PRO A 265 13.36 5.47 2.41
CA PRO A 265 13.57 4.97 3.77
C PRO A 265 14.07 3.52 3.80
N ASN A 266 14.43 3.06 5.00
CA ASN A 266 14.91 1.70 5.24
C ASN A 266 13.84 0.66 4.83
N SER A 267 14.27 -0.40 4.16
CA SER A 267 13.45 -1.54 3.72
C SER A 267 12.20 -1.12 2.92
N PHE A 268 12.25 0.02 2.23
CA PHE A 268 11.08 0.66 1.58
C PHE A 268 10.27 -0.29 0.72
N ALA A 269 10.95 -1.07 -0.13
CA ALA A 269 10.36 -2.08 -1.02
C ALA A 269 11.24 -3.34 -1.10
N SER A 270 11.91 -3.70 -0.01
CA SER A 270 12.77 -4.89 0.03
C SER A 270 11.99 -6.18 -0.18
N TRP A 271 12.63 -7.18 -0.80
CA TRP A 271 12.05 -8.49 -1.06
C TRP A 271 10.78 -8.46 -1.92
N CYS A 272 10.79 -7.61 -2.96
CA CYS A 272 9.75 -7.55 -3.99
C CYS A 272 10.26 -8.25 -5.28
N PRO A 273 10.17 -9.57 -5.41
CA PRO A 273 10.87 -10.35 -6.44
C PRO A 273 10.43 -10.03 -7.87
N LEU A 274 9.33 -9.31 -8.06
CA LEU A 274 8.84 -8.87 -9.36
C LEU A 274 9.03 -7.37 -9.60
N LEU A 275 9.68 -6.62 -8.67
CA LEU A 275 9.91 -5.20 -8.86
C LEU A 275 10.90 -4.97 -10.01
N GLU A 276 10.43 -4.30 -11.05
CA GLU A 276 11.20 -4.02 -12.27
C GLU A 276 11.57 -2.55 -12.40
N LYS A 277 10.74 -1.65 -11.83
CA LYS A 277 10.86 -0.22 -12.08
C LYS A 277 10.54 0.62 -10.85
N VAL A 278 11.49 1.47 -10.50
CA VAL A 278 11.31 2.56 -9.52
C VAL A 278 11.84 3.84 -10.17
N ASN A 279 11.05 4.92 -10.17
CA ASN A 279 11.62 6.22 -10.49
C ASN A 279 12.32 6.77 -9.23
N ILE A 280 13.60 7.04 -9.31
CA ILE A 280 14.34 7.74 -8.26
C ILE A 280 14.26 9.23 -8.55
N PRO A 281 13.54 10.05 -7.75
CA PRO A 281 13.45 11.49 -7.98
C PRO A 281 14.82 12.18 -7.92
N LYS A 282 14.97 13.28 -8.66
CA LYS A 282 16.20 14.09 -8.65
C LYS A 282 16.51 14.74 -7.29
N SER A 283 15.52 14.82 -6.43
CA SER A 283 15.62 15.34 -5.06
C SER A 283 16.21 14.35 -4.06
N ILE A 284 16.35 13.07 -4.42
CA ILE A 284 16.85 12.05 -3.50
C ILE A 284 18.33 12.30 -3.18
N ILE A 285 18.61 12.37 -1.88
CA ILE A 285 19.96 12.54 -1.34
C ILE A 285 20.45 11.29 -0.60
N GLU A 286 19.54 10.38 -0.22
CA GLU A 286 19.85 9.16 0.52
C GLU A 286 18.95 8.01 0.12
N ILE A 287 19.52 6.81 -0.05
CA ILE A 287 18.82 5.53 -0.17
C ILE A 287 19.14 4.74 1.10
N GLY A 288 18.11 4.43 1.90
CA GLY A 288 18.22 3.83 3.23
C GLY A 288 18.63 2.36 3.22
N VAL A 289 18.89 1.83 4.41
CA VAL A 289 19.28 0.43 4.65
C VAL A 289 18.23 -0.53 4.05
N ASP A 290 18.69 -1.56 3.34
CA ASP A 290 17.82 -2.57 2.71
C ASP A 290 16.74 -2.01 1.76
N ALA A 291 16.81 -0.78 1.31
CA ALA A 291 15.70 -0.10 0.64
C ALA A 291 15.08 -0.91 -0.50
N PHE A 292 15.91 -1.63 -1.26
CA PHE A 292 15.52 -2.51 -2.39
C PHE A 292 16.22 -3.88 -2.33
N ALA A 293 16.66 -4.30 -1.15
CA ALA A 293 17.36 -5.57 -0.97
C ALA A 293 16.51 -6.75 -1.46
N GLY A 294 17.09 -7.67 -2.22
CA GLY A 294 16.42 -8.86 -2.71
C GLY A 294 15.48 -8.66 -3.90
N ASP A 295 15.52 -7.49 -4.55
CA ASP A 295 14.68 -7.19 -5.72
C ASP A 295 15.31 -7.72 -7.01
N VAL A 296 15.25 -9.03 -7.16
CA VAL A 296 15.97 -9.81 -8.19
C VAL A 296 15.59 -9.51 -9.63
N LYS A 297 14.62 -8.63 -9.89
CA LYS A 297 14.24 -8.17 -11.24
C LYS A 297 14.41 -6.66 -11.41
N LEU A 298 14.88 -5.95 -10.38
CA LEU A 298 15.05 -4.50 -10.46
C LEU A 298 16.06 -4.15 -11.55
N LYS A 299 15.58 -3.43 -12.56
CA LYS A 299 16.40 -2.91 -13.66
C LYS A 299 17.33 -1.80 -13.16
N PRO A 300 18.39 -1.47 -13.94
CA PRO A 300 19.24 -0.35 -13.60
C PRO A 300 18.43 0.88 -13.25
N ILE A 301 18.77 1.47 -12.11
CA ILE A 301 18.16 2.69 -11.59
C ILE A 301 19.02 3.90 -11.93
N ASP A 302 18.36 4.99 -12.31
CA ASP A 302 19.05 6.26 -12.54
C ASP A 302 19.27 6.96 -11.20
N LEU A 303 20.52 6.96 -10.73
CA LEU A 303 20.89 7.65 -9.50
C LEU A 303 21.04 9.16 -9.76
N PRO A 304 20.38 10.05 -8.97
CA PRO A 304 20.42 11.48 -9.22
C PRO A 304 21.74 12.12 -8.82
N GLU A 305 22.13 13.20 -9.50
CA GLU A 305 23.35 13.97 -9.22
C GLU A 305 23.41 14.59 -7.82
N GLY A 306 22.33 14.63 -7.07
CA GLY A 306 22.30 15.07 -5.67
C GLY A 306 22.51 13.96 -4.64
N LEU A 307 22.54 12.69 -5.08
CA LEU A 307 22.65 11.56 -4.17
C LEU A 307 23.98 11.56 -3.43
N LYS A 308 23.93 11.48 -2.11
CA LYS A 308 25.08 11.49 -1.19
C LYS A 308 25.37 10.13 -0.59
N ARG A 309 24.35 9.36 -0.29
CA ARG A 309 24.48 8.14 0.49
C ARG A 309 23.64 7.00 -0.06
N ILE A 310 24.25 5.83 -0.14
CA ILE A 310 23.59 4.54 -0.32
C ILE A 310 23.96 3.72 0.90
N GLU A 311 22.98 3.41 1.73
CA GLU A 311 23.18 2.74 3.02
C GLU A 311 23.39 1.23 2.88
N GLN A 312 23.67 0.56 4.00
CA GLN A 312 23.94 -0.89 4.04
C GLN A 312 22.85 -1.68 3.30
N ASP A 313 23.28 -2.66 2.51
CA ASP A 313 22.43 -3.60 1.77
C ASP A 313 21.34 -2.97 0.87
N ALA A 314 21.41 -1.64 0.64
CA ALA A 314 20.33 -0.90 -0.03
C ALA A 314 19.93 -1.46 -1.41
N LEU A 315 20.86 -2.02 -2.16
CA LEU A 315 20.67 -2.63 -3.47
C LEU A 315 21.20 -4.09 -3.50
N TRP A 316 21.31 -4.71 -2.34
CA TRP A 316 21.79 -6.08 -2.19
C TRP A 316 20.96 -7.06 -3.01
N TYR A 317 21.64 -7.95 -3.76
CA TYR A 317 21.01 -9.01 -4.57
C TYR A 317 20.02 -8.51 -5.65
N CYS A 318 20.23 -7.30 -6.19
CA CYS A 318 19.46 -6.77 -7.33
C CYS A 318 20.01 -7.26 -8.69
N ALA A 319 19.15 -7.28 -9.73
CA ALA A 319 19.56 -7.69 -11.09
C ALA A 319 20.14 -6.54 -11.92
N ILE A 320 20.94 -5.69 -11.29
CA ILE A 320 21.57 -4.53 -11.93
C ILE A 320 22.66 -5.01 -12.89
N ASP A 321 22.58 -4.64 -14.17
CA ASP A 321 23.58 -4.99 -15.19
C ASP A 321 24.54 -3.84 -15.51
N SER A 322 24.19 -2.62 -15.11
CA SER A 322 25.04 -1.42 -15.22
C SER A 322 24.60 -0.34 -14.24
N ILE A 323 25.54 0.44 -13.71
CA ILE A 323 25.23 1.55 -12.82
C ILE A 323 26.17 2.72 -13.03
N VAL A 324 25.67 3.92 -12.79
CA VAL A 324 26.44 5.16 -12.77
C VAL A 324 26.30 5.79 -11.38
N PHE A 325 27.36 5.78 -10.60
CA PHE A 325 27.43 6.51 -9.35
C PHE A 325 27.73 7.98 -9.63
N PRO A 326 26.88 8.92 -9.17
CA PRO A 326 27.05 10.35 -9.44
C PRO A 326 28.29 10.92 -8.75
N ALA A 327 28.81 12.03 -9.26
CA ALA A 327 29.97 12.71 -8.67
C ALA A 327 29.71 13.22 -7.24
N SER A 328 28.44 13.40 -6.89
CA SER A 328 28.00 13.82 -5.57
C SER A 328 28.01 12.73 -4.50
N LEU A 329 28.17 11.45 -4.89
CA LEU A 329 28.12 10.33 -3.95
C LEU A 329 29.32 10.40 -3.01
N GLU A 330 29.05 10.30 -1.71
CA GLU A 330 30.04 10.40 -0.64
C GLU A 330 30.22 9.12 0.15
N TYR A 331 29.18 8.25 0.16
CA TYR A 331 29.13 7.09 1.03
C TYR A 331 28.44 5.89 0.38
N LEU A 332 29.05 4.71 0.52
CA LEU A 332 28.49 3.39 0.24
C LEU A 332 28.55 2.53 1.51
N GLY A 333 27.42 2.07 2.00
CA GLY A 333 27.31 1.14 3.12
C GLY A 333 27.81 -0.25 2.75
N GLY A 334 28.20 -1.04 3.74
CA GLY A 334 28.62 -2.43 3.55
C GLY A 334 27.53 -3.24 2.87
N GLY A 335 27.87 -4.15 1.98
CA GLY A 335 26.92 -4.96 1.23
C GLY A 335 26.00 -4.22 0.27
N SER A 336 26.01 -2.88 0.25
CA SER A 336 25.02 -2.08 -0.50
C SER A 336 24.91 -2.40 -1.99
N CYS A 337 25.95 -2.95 -2.58
CA CYS A 337 26.07 -3.34 -3.99
C CYS A 337 26.55 -4.80 -4.14
N ALA A 338 26.34 -5.61 -3.10
CA ALA A 338 26.79 -7.01 -3.10
C ALA A 338 25.83 -7.92 -3.87
N ASN A 339 26.36 -9.06 -4.30
CA ASN A 339 25.63 -10.10 -5.02
C ASN A 339 25.03 -9.68 -6.39
N TRP A 340 25.63 -8.71 -7.06
CA TRP A 340 25.26 -8.26 -8.42
C TRP A 340 25.83 -9.17 -9.52
N LYS A 341 25.40 -10.39 -9.58
CA LYS A 341 25.92 -11.40 -10.53
C LYS A 341 25.76 -11.07 -12.01
N TYR A 342 24.90 -10.11 -12.38
CA TYR A 342 24.65 -9.70 -13.75
C TYR A 342 25.33 -8.41 -14.16
N ILE A 343 26.08 -7.78 -13.25
CA ILE A 343 26.76 -6.51 -13.53
C ILE A 343 27.81 -6.67 -14.63
N LYS A 344 27.82 -5.78 -15.61
CA LYS A 344 28.70 -5.79 -16.76
C LYS A 344 29.65 -4.59 -16.77
N LYS A 345 29.25 -3.50 -16.14
CA LYS A 345 30.03 -2.25 -16.08
C LYS A 345 29.55 -1.36 -14.95
N ILE A 346 30.50 -0.69 -14.34
CA ILE A 346 30.28 0.29 -13.27
C ILE A 346 30.96 1.59 -13.69
N TYR A 347 30.26 2.72 -13.50
CA TYR A 347 30.81 4.05 -13.65
C TYR A 347 30.78 4.76 -12.31
N SER A 348 31.88 5.39 -11.91
CA SER A 348 31.92 6.33 -10.78
C SER A 348 32.44 7.67 -11.26
N LEU A 349 31.60 8.71 -11.14
CA LEU A 349 31.92 10.04 -11.66
C LEU A 349 32.73 10.88 -10.69
N ALA A 350 32.93 10.40 -9.46
CA ALA A 350 33.69 11.10 -8.44
C ALA A 350 35.21 11.02 -8.69
N THR A 351 35.92 12.13 -8.62
CA THR A 351 37.42 12.19 -8.71
C THR A 351 38.12 11.75 -7.43
N ILE A 352 37.37 11.70 -6.32
CA ILE A 352 37.74 11.10 -5.04
C ILE A 352 36.78 9.96 -4.80
N PRO A 353 37.25 8.71 -4.59
CA PRO A 353 36.38 7.59 -4.35
C PRO A 353 35.43 7.84 -3.17
N PRO A 354 34.13 7.60 -3.29
CA PRO A 354 33.23 7.58 -2.15
C PRO A 354 33.74 6.66 -1.04
N TYR A 355 33.55 7.07 0.20
CA TYR A 355 33.89 6.23 1.35
C TYR A 355 33.02 4.96 1.33
N CYS A 356 33.66 3.80 1.54
CA CYS A 356 33.03 2.51 1.67
C CYS A 356 33.10 2.05 3.12
N ALA A 357 31.94 1.67 3.69
CA ALA A 357 31.90 1.02 5.00
C ALA A 357 32.12 -0.50 4.87
N GLU A 358 32.59 -1.12 5.96
CA GLU A 358 32.59 -2.59 6.07
C GLU A 358 31.16 -3.13 6.17
N ASP A 359 30.97 -4.32 5.66
CA ASP A 359 29.73 -5.08 5.82
C ASP A 359 29.65 -5.64 7.26
N MET A 360 28.59 -5.33 7.97
CA MET A 360 28.42 -5.78 9.37
C MET A 360 28.21 -7.29 9.48
N ASP A 361 27.61 -7.90 8.45
CA ASP A 361 27.34 -9.33 8.41
C ASP A 361 28.53 -10.14 7.89
N ASN A 362 29.45 -9.49 7.14
CA ASN A 362 30.67 -10.07 6.57
C ASN A 362 31.87 -9.16 6.87
N PRO A 363 32.43 -9.18 8.10
CA PRO A 363 33.53 -8.31 8.51
C PRO A 363 34.77 -8.44 7.59
N GLY A 364 35.26 -7.30 7.13
CA GLY A 364 36.37 -7.22 6.17
C GLY A 364 35.91 -7.08 4.72
N ASP A 365 34.65 -7.37 4.40
CA ASP A 365 34.07 -7.08 3.09
C ASP A 365 33.51 -5.65 3.03
N GLY A 366 33.51 -5.07 1.82
CA GLY A 366 32.99 -3.72 1.56
C GLY A 366 31.62 -3.77 0.87
N PRO A 367 31.25 -2.69 0.15
CA PRO A 367 29.98 -2.63 -0.59
C PRO A 367 29.82 -3.68 -1.68
N PHE A 368 30.94 -4.14 -2.26
CA PHE A 368 30.98 -5.07 -3.38
C PHE A 368 31.61 -6.39 -2.93
N HIS A 369 30.83 -7.45 -2.88
CA HIS A 369 31.30 -8.80 -2.54
C HIS A 369 30.32 -9.89 -3.03
N GLY A 370 30.53 -11.12 -2.60
CA GLY A 370 29.68 -12.26 -2.92
C GLY A 370 29.73 -12.61 -4.41
N TYR A 371 28.56 -12.63 -5.06
CA TYR A 371 28.47 -12.96 -6.50
C TYR A 371 28.79 -11.79 -7.44
N THR A 372 29.17 -10.61 -6.93
CA THR A 372 29.60 -9.48 -7.75
C THR A 372 30.98 -9.80 -8.36
N PRO A 373 31.14 -9.88 -9.70
CA PRO A 373 32.46 -10.19 -10.29
C PRO A 373 33.44 -9.03 -10.05
N ASN A 374 34.68 -9.33 -9.68
CA ASN A 374 35.70 -8.32 -9.43
C ASN A 374 36.49 -7.87 -10.68
N ASP A 375 36.32 -8.56 -11.79
CA ASP A 375 36.91 -8.24 -13.10
C ASP A 375 36.04 -7.32 -13.96
N VAL A 376 34.85 -6.97 -13.49
CA VAL A 376 33.95 -6.02 -14.16
C VAL A 376 34.67 -4.68 -14.36
N PRO A 377 34.60 -4.07 -15.56
CA PRO A 377 35.19 -2.77 -15.79
C PRO A 377 34.55 -1.68 -14.92
N LEU A 378 35.37 -1.07 -14.08
CA LEU A 378 35.06 0.11 -13.31
C LEU A 378 35.66 1.33 -14.01
N TYR A 379 34.80 2.17 -14.57
CA TYR A 379 35.18 3.40 -15.26
C TYR A 379 35.23 4.57 -14.27
N VAL A 380 36.35 5.26 -14.19
CA VAL A 380 36.60 6.39 -13.27
C VAL A 380 37.19 7.59 -14.02
N PRO A 381 37.11 8.82 -13.49
CA PRO A 381 37.69 10.00 -14.13
C PRO A 381 39.22 9.89 -14.34
N ILE A 382 39.70 10.49 -15.43
CA ILE A 382 41.15 10.56 -15.71
C ILE A 382 41.91 11.14 -14.51
N GLY A 383 43.00 10.49 -14.10
CA GLY A 383 43.83 10.86 -12.96
C GLY A 383 43.29 10.42 -11.59
N SER A 384 42.20 9.63 -11.54
CA SER A 384 41.65 9.12 -10.29
C SER A 384 41.90 7.63 -10.06
N GLY A 385 42.36 6.89 -11.08
CA GLY A 385 42.49 5.44 -11.03
C GLY A 385 43.30 4.90 -9.86
N GLU A 386 44.44 5.55 -9.53
CA GLU A 386 45.28 5.12 -8.41
C GLU A 386 44.54 5.30 -7.04
N LYS A 387 43.80 6.38 -6.90
CA LYS A 387 42.97 6.60 -5.70
C LYS A 387 41.93 5.49 -5.49
N TYR A 388 41.30 5.04 -6.59
CA TYR A 388 40.32 3.93 -6.54
C TYR A 388 40.99 2.59 -6.23
N ARG A 389 42.18 2.32 -6.74
CA ARG A 389 42.97 1.11 -6.42
C ARG A 389 43.36 1.03 -4.95
N GLN A 390 43.58 2.17 -4.29
CA GLN A 390 43.98 2.25 -2.88
C GLN A 390 42.77 2.35 -1.93
N ALA A 391 41.60 2.75 -2.40
CA ALA A 391 40.42 2.96 -1.57
C ALA A 391 39.76 1.64 -1.20
N PHE A 392 39.51 1.45 0.11
CA PHE A 392 38.75 0.30 0.61
C PHE A 392 37.40 0.16 -0.11
N GLY A 393 36.98 -1.06 -0.40
CA GLY A 393 35.79 -1.39 -1.16
C GLY A 393 35.96 -1.23 -2.68
N TRP A 394 36.56 -0.15 -3.16
CA TRP A 394 36.83 0.05 -4.59
C TRP A 394 38.03 -0.79 -5.09
N ASN A 395 39.00 -1.07 -4.23
CA ASN A 395 40.12 -1.99 -4.52
C ASN A 395 39.70 -3.44 -4.72
N TYR A 396 38.42 -3.76 -4.54
CA TYR A 396 37.80 -5.01 -4.94
C TYR A 396 37.92 -5.27 -6.44
N PHE A 397 37.81 -4.19 -7.27
CA PHE A 397 37.88 -4.29 -8.72
C PHE A 397 39.29 -4.34 -9.27
N THR A 398 39.56 -5.38 -10.07
CA THR A 398 40.88 -5.56 -10.73
C THR A 398 40.99 -4.83 -12.06
N ASN A 399 39.85 -4.43 -12.67
CA ASN A 399 39.78 -3.78 -13.98
C ASN A 399 39.29 -2.33 -13.87
N ILE A 400 40.15 -1.43 -13.37
CA ILE A 400 39.89 0.01 -13.22
C ILE A 400 40.39 0.75 -14.45
N ILE A 401 39.48 1.44 -15.16
CA ILE A 401 39.72 2.14 -16.43
C ILE A 401 39.47 3.63 -16.26
N GLU A 402 40.48 4.45 -16.51
CA GLU A 402 40.32 5.89 -16.56
C GLU A 402 39.67 6.34 -17.87
N THR A 403 38.71 7.24 -17.79
CA THR A 403 37.98 7.74 -18.96
C THR A 403 37.44 9.16 -18.76
N ASP A 404 37.32 9.91 -19.84
CA ASP A 404 36.53 11.15 -19.94
C ASP A 404 35.18 10.92 -20.62
N LYS A 405 34.89 9.68 -21.06
CA LYS A 405 33.66 9.28 -21.78
C LYS A 405 32.70 8.58 -20.83
N PHE A 406 32.01 9.35 -20.06
CA PHE A 406 30.90 8.82 -19.26
C PHE A 406 29.60 8.81 -20.07
N PRO A 407 28.64 7.96 -19.74
CA PRO A 407 27.30 8.05 -20.33
C PRO A 407 26.74 9.44 -20.11
N THR A 408 26.60 10.23 -21.17
CA THR A 408 26.00 11.56 -21.14
C THR A 408 24.49 11.42 -21.00
N GLY A 409 23.99 11.86 -19.89
CA GLY A 409 22.59 11.68 -19.47
C GLY A 409 22.45 10.37 -18.75
N ILE A 410 22.08 10.48 -17.51
CA ILE A 410 21.42 9.41 -16.79
C ILE A 410 20.40 8.88 -17.80
N MET A 411 20.48 7.62 -18.15
CA MET A 411 19.48 7.01 -19.01
C MET A 411 18.15 7.05 -18.26
N SER A 412 17.46 8.20 -18.33
CA SER A 412 16.02 8.11 -18.43
C SER A 412 15.79 7.03 -19.47
N PRO A 413 15.09 5.93 -19.19
CA PRO A 413 14.77 5.00 -20.25
C PRO A 413 14.36 5.91 -21.38
N LYS A 414 15.03 5.85 -22.55
CA LYS A 414 14.56 6.52 -23.74
C LYS A 414 13.12 6.08 -23.82
N MET A 415 12.23 6.87 -23.25
CA MET A 415 10.87 6.92 -23.74
C MET A 415 11.15 7.12 -25.21
N GLY A 416 10.97 6.07 -25.98
CA GLY A 416 11.18 6.14 -27.40
C GLY A 416 10.53 7.44 -27.80
N ASN A 417 11.12 8.26 -28.70
CA ASN A 417 10.72 9.61 -29.11
C ASN A 417 9.22 9.80 -29.45
N ASN A 418 8.37 9.26 -28.62
CA ASN A 418 6.95 9.30 -28.52
C ASN A 418 6.60 9.99 -27.18
N GLU A 419 6.84 11.30 -27.07
CA GLU A 419 5.91 12.08 -26.26
C GLU A 419 4.54 11.82 -26.90
N PRO A 420 3.62 11.10 -26.24
CA PRO A 420 2.36 10.72 -26.88
C PRO A 420 1.51 11.96 -27.23
N CYS A 421 1.81 13.12 -26.62
CA CYS A 421 1.08 14.36 -26.84
C CYS A 421 1.96 15.60 -26.61
N LYS A 422 1.80 16.63 -27.46
CA LYS A 422 2.28 17.99 -27.19
C LYS A 422 1.17 18.79 -26.54
N VAL A 423 1.47 19.54 -25.47
CA VAL A 423 0.49 20.39 -24.76
C VAL A 423 0.97 21.83 -24.75
N TYR A 424 0.19 22.74 -25.33
CA TYR A 424 0.55 24.14 -25.43
C TYR A 424 -0.69 25.05 -25.50
N GLY A 425 -0.50 26.33 -25.22
CA GLY A 425 -1.49 27.36 -25.45
C GLY A 425 -1.34 27.98 -26.85
N ARG A 426 -2.41 28.07 -27.63
CA ARG A 426 -2.45 28.73 -28.91
C ARG A 426 -3.78 29.49 -29.06
N ASP A 427 -3.72 30.78 -29.43
CA ASP A 427 -4.89 31.64 -29.65
C ASP A 427 -5.90 31.62 -28.48
N GLY A 428 -5.38 31.59 -27.21
CA GLY A 428 -6.18 31.52 -26.00
C GLY A 428 -6.87 30.17 -25.76
N LYS A 429 -6.44 29.11 -26.47
CA LYS A 429 -6.96 27.74 -26.33
C LYS A 429 -5.88 26.84 -25.80
N LEU A 430 -6.25 25.89 -24.94
CA LEU A 430 -5.42 24.75 -24.56
C LEU A 430 -5.48 23.73 -25.70
N VAL A 431 -4.33 23.40 -26.28
CA VAL A 431 -4.21 22.38 -27.33
C VAL A 431 -3.44 21.20 -26.81
N ILE A 432 -4.00 20.00 -26.99
CA ILE A 432 -3.34 18.73 -26.77
C ILE A 432 -3.25 18.05 -28.13
N GLU A 433 -2.05 17.95 -28.67
CA GLU A 433 -1.78 17.42 -30.00
C GLU A 433 -1.14 16.04 -29.88
N THR A 434 -1.76 15.04 -30.50
CA THR A 434 -1.24 13.67 -30.56
C THR A 434 -0.46 13.49 -31.86
N PRO A 435 0.78 12.95 -31.85
CA PRO A 435 1.61 12.84 -33.06
C PRO A 435 1.09 11.85 -34.10
N GLN A 436 0.29 10.88 -33.71
CA GLN A 436 -0.36 9.89 -34.60
C GLN A 436 -1.59 9.30 -33.90
N LYS A 437 -2.38 8.48 -34.65
CA LYS A 437 -3.53 7.76 -34.12
C LYS A 437 -3.07 6.90 -32.93
N LEU A 438 -3.58 7.20 -31.74
CA LEU A 438 -3.26 6.48 -30.51
C LEU A 438 -3.71 5.03 -30.63
N SER A 439 -2.85 4.09 -30.23
CA SER A 439 -3.18 2.66 -30.18
C SER A 439 -4.19 2.29 -29.12
N ALA A 440 -4.34 3.17 -28.09
CA ALA A 440 -5.37 3.09 -27.06
C ALA A 440 -5.72 4.50 -26.57
N PRO A 441 -6.96 4.74 -26.10
CA PRO A 441 -7.36 6.04 -25.54
C PRO A 441 -6.51 6.40 -24.32
N ILE A 442 -6.06 7.66 -24.23
CA ILE A 442 -5.26 8.18 -23.11
C ILE A 442 -6.11 9.15 -22.30
N HIS A 443 -6.18 8.98 -20.99
CA HIS A 443 -6.86 9.90 -20.09
C HIS A 443 -6.06 11.19 -19.89
N TYR A 444 -6.75 12.34 -19.87
CA TYR A 444 -6.18 13.62 -19.50
C TYR A 444 -7.01 14.32 -18.42
N ILE A 445 -6.34 15.12 -17.59
CA ILE A 445 -6.96 15.97 -16.56
C ILE A 445 -6.29 17.34 -16.63
N VAL A 446 -7.09 18.40 -16.63
CA VAL A 446 -6.65 19.79 -16.59
C VAL A 446 -6.97 20.37 -15.22
N TYR A 447 -5.96 20.89 -14.55
CA TYR A 447 -6.08 21.55 -13.25
C TYR A 447 -5.83 23.05 -13.40
N ALA A 448 -6.57 23.86 -12.67
CA ALA A 448 -6.18 25.24 -12.38
C ALA A 448 -4.97 25.25 -11.44
N ILE A 449 -4.26 26.38 -11.34
CA ILE A 449 -3.07 26.51 -10.50
C ILE A 449 -3.35 26.29 -8.99
N ASN A 450 -4.60 26.44 -8.57
CA ASN A 450 -5.06 26.14 -7.20
C ASN A 450 -5.37 24.65 -6.95
N GLY A 451 -5.11 23.77 -7.94
CA GLY A 451 -5.34 22.33 -7.84
C GLY A 451 -6.76 21.87 -8.19
N GLN A 452 -7.69 22.79 -8.46
CA GLN A 452 -9.05 22.43 -8.85
C GLN A 452 -9.08 21.80 -10.24
N VAL A 453 -9.79 20.68 -10.41
CA VAL A 453 -10.03 20.06 -11.72
C VAL A 453 -10.94 20.96 -12.55
N VAL A 454 -10.43 21.42 -13.68
CA VAL A 454 -11.16 22.27 -14.64
C VAL A 454 -11.91 21.41 -15.65
N THR A 455 -11.26 20.37 -16.15
CA THR A 455 -11.85 19.39 -17.06
C THR A 455 -11.01 18.13 -17.09
N GLN A 456 -11.65 17.01 -17.47
CA GLN A 456 -10.98 15.74 -17.71
C GLN A 456 -11.67 14.98 -18.83
N GLY A 457 -10.97 14.06 -19.47
CA GLY A 457 -11.52 13.26 -20.55
C GLY A 457 -10.54 12.23 -21.09
N THR A 458 -10.89 11.66 -22.24
CA THR A 458 -10.11 10.64 -22.93
C THR A 458 -9.77 11.11 -24.33
N LEU A 459 -8.49 11.03 -24.71
CA LEU A 459 -8.00 11.42 -26.04
C LEU A 459 -7.94 10.20 -26.95
N ALA A 460 -8.55 10.30 -28.10
CA ALA A 460 -8.38 9.39 -29.22
C ALA A 460 -7.64 10.05 -30.40
N THR A 461 -7.69 11.39 -30.46
CA THR A 461 -7.06 12.25 -31.47
C THR A 461 -6.68 13.58 -30.81
N SER A 462 -6.05 14.49 -31.56
CA SER A 462 -5.75 15.86 -31.09
C SER A 462 -7.02 16.58 -30.59
N TYR A 463 -6.89 17.31 -29.50
CA TYR A 463 -7.98 17.97 -28.79
C TYR A 463 -7.66 19.43 -28.50
N SER A 464 -8.62 20.32 -28.65
CA SER A 464 -8.47 21.73 -28.26
C SER A 464 -9.63 22.18 -27.37
N LEU A 465 -9.32 22.87 -26.27
CA LEU A 465 -10.27 23.44 -25.33
C LEU A 465 -10.27 24.94 -25.43
N SER A 466 -11.44 25.53 -25.78
CA SER A 466 -11.58 26.98 -26.05
C SER A 466 -12.26 27.76 -24.93
N THR A 467 -12.71 27.11 -23.86
CA THR A 467 -13.54 27.74 -22.80
C THR A 467 -12.75 28.08 -21.52
N LEU A 468 -11.41 27.98 -21.56
CA LEU A 468 -10.59 28.31 -20.41
C LEU A 468 -10.27 29.79 -20.34
N ALA A 469 -10.34 30.39 -19.15
CA ALA A 469 -9.91 31.76 -18.90
C ALA A 469 -8.39 31.91 -19.10
N LYS A 470 -7.90 33.15 -19.32
CA LYS A 470 -6.44 33.39 -19.30
C LYS A 470 -5.86 33.01 -17.95
N GLY A 471 -4.81 32.17 -17.96
CA GLY A 471 -4.23 31.69 -16.72
C GLY A 471 -3.13 30.64 -16.94
N ILE A 472 -2.66 30.07 -15.83
CA ILE A 472 -1.72 28.93 -15.83
C ILE A 472 -2.49 27.69 -15.48
N TYR A 473 -2.30 26.64 -16.28
CA TYR A 473 -2.94 25.34 -16.13
C TYR A 473 -1.90 24.24 -16.03
N ILE A 474 -2.21 23.22 -15.26
CA ILE A 474 -1.46 21.97 -15.19
C ILE A 474 -2.27 20.92 -15.93
N VAL A 475 -1.70 20.33 -16.95
CA VAL A 475 -2.34 19.29 -17.76
C VAL A 475 -1.64 17.98 -17.53
N ARG A 476 -2.36 17.02 -16.98
CA ARG A 476 -1.88 15.65 -16.82
C ARG A 476 -2.41 14.78 -17.96
N ILE A 477 -1.54 14.07 -18.66
CA ILE A 477 -1.89 13.14 -19.74
C ILE A 477 -1.22 11.81 -19.45
N GLY A 478 -2.00 10.81 -19.06
CA GLY A 478 -1.43 9.57 -18.56
C GLY A 478 -0.46 9.84 -17.40
N ASN A 479 0.82 9.60 -17.61
CA ASN A 479 1.88 9.79 -16.61
C ASN A 479 2.70 11.09 -16.82
N THR A 480 2.37 11.92 -17.81
CA THR A 480 3.08 13.18 -18.09
C THR A 480 2.33 14.39 -17.56
N ILE A 481 3.06 15.41 -17.09
CA ILE A 481 2.50 16.65 -16.57
C ILE A 481 3.10 17.81 -17.37
N HIS A 482 2.23 18.66 -17.90
CA HIS A 482 2.58 19.84 -18.68
C HIS A 482 2.04 21.09 -18.01
N LYS A 483 2.86 22.15 -17.92
CA LYS A 483 2.46 23.46 -17.46
C LYS A 483 2.19 24.35 -18.68
N VAL A 484 0.98 24.85 -18.81
CA VAL A 484 0.55 25.66 -19.96
C VAL A 484 0.05 27.00 -19.49
N ARG A 485 0.41 28.07 -20.22
CA ARG A 485 -0.10 29.40 -20.02
C ARG A 485 -1.00 29.76 -21.21
N LEU A 486 -2.24 30.18 -20.91
CA LEU A 486 -3.21 30.67 -21.87
C LEU A 486 -3.33 32.18 -21.80
#